data_13374225fd9814a0f38532bf59d6192d
#
_entry.id   13374225fd9814a0f38532bf59d6192d
#
_cell.length_a   1.000
_cell.length_b   1.000
_cell.length_c   1.000
_cell.angle_alpha   90.00
_cell.angle_beta   90.00
_cell.angle_gamma   90.00
#
_symmetry.space_group_name_H-M   'P 1'
#
loop_
_entity.id
_entity.type
_entity.pdbx_description
1 polymer ?
#
loop_
_entity_poly.entity_id
_entity_poly.type
_entity_poly.pdbx_seq_one_letter_code
_entity_poly.pdbx_strand_id
1 'polypeptide(L)'
;MREVTKLMMNEFKIKQLGYDFMGYSLQKGDIYTFHHLIIPNKNGGPYARWNGAILFSTPHQYLHTIEAKDYDMFCSITSEMIDMNIKGYLDIRNLRNIDDVLTQFEREYSGARTRKGKVLIKEEYTRRVKL
;
A
#
# COMPACT_ATOMS: atom_id res chain seq x y z
N MET A 1 -5.69 18.20 2.53
CA MET A 1 -4.78 17.06 2.87
C MET A 1 -4.17 17.30 4.25
N ARG A 2 -4.13 16.27 5.08
CA ARG A 2 -3.54 16.36 6.42
C ARG A 2 -2.05 16.61 6.33
N GLU A 3 -1.51 17.32 7.31
CA GLU A 3 -0.08 17.63 7.37
C GLU A 3 0.78 16.37 7.43
N VAL A 4 0.37 15.36 8.24
CA VAL A 4 1.10 14.10 8.35
C VAL A 4 1.18 13.38 6.99
N THR A 5 0.12 13.44 6.20
CA THR A 5 0.09 12.83 4.86
C THR A 5 1.13 13.50 3.96
N LYS A 6 1.19 14.83 3.97
CA LYS A 6 2.18 15.58 3.18
C LYS A 6 3.61 15.24 3.58
N LEU A 7 3.87 15.19 4.90
CA LEU A 7 5.20 14.88 5.42
C LEU A 7 5.62 13.47 5.02
N MET A 8 4.72 12.49 5.12
CA MET A 8 5.01 11.11 4.75
C MET A 8 5.20 10.95 3.24
N MET A 9 4.44 11.67 2.42
CA MET A 9 4.63 11.66 0.97
C MET A 9 6.03 12.10 0.60
N ASN A 10 6.56 13.11 1.29
CA ASN A 10 7.92 13.58 1.07
C ASN A 10 8.96 12.57 1.61
N GLU A 11 8.78 12.09 2.82
CA GLU A 11 9.69 11.13 3.43
C GLU A 11 9.83 9.87 2.60
N PHE A 12 8.71 9.30 2.18
CA PHE A 12 8.67 8.04 1.42
C PHE A 12 8.77 8.24 -0.09
N LYS A 13 8.92 9.47 -0.54
CA LYS A 13 9.15 9.83 -1.95
C LYS A 13 8.06 9.32 -2.89
N ILE A 14 6.81 9.39 -2.45
CA ILE A 14 5.66 8.83 -3.18
C ILE A 14 5.55 9.40 -4.59
N LYS A 15 5.67 10.73 -4.73
CA LYS A 15 5.55 11.38 -6.05
C LYS A 15 6.71 11.03 -6.98
N GLN A 16 7.92 10.96 -6.44
CA GLN A 16 9.11 10.63 -7.22
C GLN A 16 9.13 9.20 -7.69
N LEU A 17 8.72 8.27 -6.81
CA LEU A 17 8.66 6.86 -7.14
C LEU A 17 7.46 6.51 -8.01
N GLY A 18 6.35 7.25 -7.87
CA GLY A 18 5.14 7.07 -8.66
C GLY A 18 4.23 5.94 -8.17
N TYR A 19 4.47 5.43 -6.95
CA TYR A 19 3.63 4.37 -6.40
C TYR A 19 3.49 4.53 -4.87
N ASP A 20 2.46 3.89 -4.32
CA ASP A 20 2.10 3.97 -2.91
C ASP A 20 2.68 2.79 -2.10
N PHE A 21 2.26 2.69 -0.81
CA PHE A 21 2.73 1.63 0.10
C PHE A 21 2.28 0.21 -0.30
N MET A 22 1.36 0.07 -1.25
CA MET A 22 0.98 -1.24 -1.80
C MET A 22 1.57 -1.48 -3.19
N GLY A 23 2.26 -0.50 -3.73
CA GLY A 23 2.87 -0.59 -5.03
C GLY A 23 1.97 -0.23 -6.20
N TYR A 24 0.87 0.47 -5.95
CA TYR A 24 0.00 0.94 -7.01
C TYR A 24 0.46 2.30 -7.52
N SER A 25 0.38 2.50 -8.83
CA SER A 25 0.56 3.81 -9.42
C SER A 25 -0.72 4.65 -9.29
N LEU A 26 -0.55 5.97 -9.30
CA LEU A 26 -1.68 6.90 -9.22
C LEU A 26 -2.50 6.82 -10.49
N GLN A 27 -3.81 6.59 -10.35
CA GLN A 27 -4.74 6.57 -11.47
C GLN A 27 -5.57 7.86 -11.48
N LYS A 28 -6.14 8.16 -12.65
CA LYS A 28 -7.02 9.33 -12.80
C LYS A 28 -8.15 9.27 -11.77
N GLY A 29 -8.33 10.33 -11.02
CA GLY A 29 -9.37 10.42 -10.00
C GLY A 29 -8.95 9.97 -8.60
N ASP A 30 -7.77 9.34 -8.47
CA ASP A 30 -7.25 8.98 -7.16
C ASP A 30 -6.79 10.19 -6.37
N ILE A 31 -6.98 10.12 -5.06
CA ILE A 31 -6.41 11.07 -4.11
C ILE A 31 -5.46 10.32 -3.16
N TYR A 32 -4.60 11.06 -2.48
CA TYR A 32 -3.72 10.50 -1.46
C TYR A 32 -4.50 10.35 -0.16
N THR A 33 -4.44 9.17 0.44
CA THR A 33 -5.14 8.88 1.69
C THR A 33 -4.18 8.36 2.75
N PHE A 34 -4.58 8.48 4.01
CA PHE A 34 -3.85 7.95 5.16
C PHE A 34 -4.55 6.67 5.62
N HIS A 35 -3.83 5.56 5.59
CA HIS A 35 -4.32 4.28 6.09
C HIS A 35 -3.73 4.00 7.47
N HIS A 36 -4.60 3.73 8.45
CA HIS A 36 -4.18 3.39 9.82
C HIS A 36 -3.63 1.97 9.86
N LEU A 37 -2.39 1.80 10.34
CA LEU A 37 -1.71 0.51 10.34
C LEU A 37 -1.90 -0.28 11.63
N ILE A 38 -1.67 0.34 12.77
CA ILE A 38 -1.59 -0.34 14.07
C ILE A 38 -2.89 -0.17 14.84
N ILE A 39 -3.31 1.07 15.04
CA ILE A 39 -4.57 1.38 15.71
C ILE A 39 -5.56 1.89 14.67
N PRO A 40 -6.66 1.14 14.41
CA PRO A 40 -7.65 1.56 13.43
C PRO A 40 -8.31 2.88 13.80
N ASN A 41 -8.77 3.62 12.79
CA ASN A 41 -9.46 4.88 12.99
C ASN A 41 -10.69 4.71 13.89
N LYS A 42 -11.47 3.66 13.69
CA LYS A 42 -12.68 3.37 14.50
C LYS A 42 -12.37 3.14 15.99
N ASN A 43 -11.12 2.80 16.32
CA ASN A 43 -10.66 2.58 17.70
C ASN A 43 -9.86 3.78 18.22
N GLY A 44 -10.02 4.95 17.63
CA GLY A 44 -9.34 6.15 18.05
C GLY A 44 -7.89 6.27 17.58
N GLY A 45 -7.52 5.52 16.57
CA GLY A 45 -6.15 5.57 16.01
C GLY A 45 -5.79 6.96 15.51
N PRO A 46 -4.61 7.50 15.90
CA PRO A 46 -4.23 8.84 15.51
C PRO A 46 -3.72 8.90 14.06
N TYR A 47 -3.83 10.08 13.48
CA TYR A 47 -3.17 10.43 12.22
C TYR A 47 -1.72 10.82 12.52
N ALA A 48 -0.94 9.84 12.94
CA ALA A 48 0.44 10.01 13.33
C ALA A 48 1.35 9.20 12.41
N ARG A 49 2.56 9.69 12.18
CA ARG A 49 3.52 9.05 11.27
C ARG A 49 3.73 7.57 11.58
N TRP A 50 3.82 7.21 12.86
CA TRP A 50 4.05 5.82 13.28
C TRP A 50 2.86 4.89 13.02
N ASN A 51 1.66 5.46 12.78
CA ASN A 51 0.42 4.69 12.62
C ASN A 51 -0.10 4.70 11.19
N GLY A 52 0.69 5.10 10.21
CA GLY A 52 0.18 5.34 8.87
C GLY A 52 0.94 4.77 7.71
N ALA A 53 0.20 4.57 6.64
CA ALA A 53 0.72 4.32 5.31
C ALA A 53 -0.01 5.24 4.34
N ILE A 54 0.68 5.68 3.30
CA ILE A 54 0.07 6.50 2.26
C ILE A 54 -0.40 5.57 1.15
N LEU A 55 -1.69 5.60 0.89
CA LEU A 55 -2.32 4.83 -0.18
C LEU A 55 -3.11 5.75 -1.10
N PHE A 56 -3.11 5.44 -2.37
CA PHE A 56 -4.05 6.07 -3.29
C PHE A 56 -5.45 5.54 -3.02
N SER A 57 -6.47 6.35 -3.27
CA SER A 57 -7.85 6.04 -2.85
C SER A 57 -8.38 4.71 -3.41
N THR A 58 -8.09 4.38 -4.66
CA THR A 58 -8.55 3.12 -5.26
C THR A 58 -7.92 1.89 -4.58
N PRO A 59 -6.58 1.78 -4.45
CA PRO A 59 -6.01 0.66 -3.71
C PRO A 59 -6.38 0.65 -2.23
N HIS A 60 -6.65 1.80 -1.61
CA HIS A 60 -7.12 1.85 -0.22
C HIS A 60 -8.47 1.15 -0.07
N GLN A 61 -9.40 1.43 -0.99
CA GLN A 61 -10.69 0.75 -1.01
C GLN A 61 -10.54 -0.75 -1.27
N TYR A 62 -9.64 -1.11 -2.17
CA TYR A 62 -9.35 -2.52 -2.45
C TYR A 62 -8.82 -3.24 -1.22
N LEU A 63 -7.94 -2.61 -0.47
CA LEU A 63 -7.40 -3.18 0.77
C LEU A 63 -8.52 -3.47 1.78
N HIS A 64 -9.51 -2.58 1.90
CA HIS A 64 -10.65 -2.82 2.78
C HIS A 64 -11.55 -3.94 2.27
N THR A 65 -11.63 -4.16 0.97
CA THR A 65 -12.32 -5.32 0.39
C THR A 65 -11.59 -6.61 0.80
N ILE A 66 -10.27 -6.61 0.74
CA ILE A 66 -9.46 -7.76 1.18
C ILE A 66 -9.68 -8.02 2.66
N GLU A 67 -9.69 -6.97 3.48
CA GLU A 67 -9.94 -7.08 4.92
C GLU A 67 -11.25 -7.81 5.21
N ALA A 68 -12.30 -7.46 4.47
CA ALA A 68 -13.62 -8.06 4.65
C ALA A 68 -13.70 -9.51 4.18
N LYS A 69 -12.96 -9.89 3.15
CA LYS A 69 -13.02 -11.21 2.54
C LYS A 69 -11.99 -12.19 3.10
N ASP A 70 -10.82 -11.71 3.43
CA ASP A 70 -9.70 -12.55 3.90
C ASP A 70 -8.82 -11.74 4.84
N TYR A 71 -9.17 -11.77 6.11
CA TYR A 71 -8.48 -10.98 7.12
C TYR A 71 -7.01 -11.35 7.26
N ASP A 72 -6.66 -12.63 7.06
CA ASP A 72 -5.25 -13.06 7.16
C ASP A 72 -4.41 -12.43 6.05
N MET A 73 -4.92 -12.34 4.84
CA MET A 73 -4.24 -11.65 3.75
C MET A 73 -4.10 -10.16 4.02
N PHE A 74 -5.15 -9.54 4.58
CA PHE A 74 -5.08 -8.15 5.00
C PHE A 74 -3.96 -7.94 6.03
N CYS A 75 -3.85 -8.82 7.02
CA CYS A 75 -2.79 -8.75 8.03
C CYS A 75 -1.40 -8.92 7.42
N SER A 76 -1.26 -9.82 6.44
CA SER A 76 0.02 -10.01 5.74
C SER A 76 0.46 -8.74 5.01
N ILE A 77 -0.46 -8.09 4.32
CA ILE A 77 -0.18 -6.83 3.62
C ILE A 77 0.18 -5.74 4.64
N THR A 78 -0.61 -5.63 5.71
CA THR A 78 -0.39 -4.64 6.77
C THR A 78 0.98 -4.81 7.42
N SER A 79 1.38 -6.05 7.68
CA SER A 79 2.70 -6.35 8.25
C SER A 79 3.84 -5.81 7.37
N GLU A 80 3.73 -5.98 6.06
CA GLU A 80 4.72 -5.44 5.12
C GLU A 80 4.74 -3.92 5.13
N MET A 81 3.57 -3.28 5.21
CA MET A 81 3.49 -1.83 5.28
C MET A 81 4.07 -1.28 6.60
N ILE A 82 3.84 -1.98 7.71
CA ILE A 82 4.43 -1.63 9.01
C ILE A 82 5.96 -1.66 8.92
N ASP A 83 6.51 -2.70 8.31
CA ASP A 83 7.95 -2.84 8.15
C ASP A 83 8.54 -1.67 7.35
N MET A 84 7.89 -1.28 6.26
CA MET A 84 8.32 -0.11 5.48
C MET A 84 8.18 1.20 6.28
N ASN A 85 7.11 1.33 7.07
CA ASN A 85 6.94 2.49 7.93
C ASN A 85 8.12 2.62 8.90
N ILE A 86 8.54 1.52 9.51
CA ILE A 86 9.67 1.49 10.45
C ILE A 86 10.98 1.82 9.74
N LYS A 87 11.19 1.25 8.54
CA LYS A 87 12.39 1.51 7.74
C LYS A 87 12.50 2.96 7.29
N GLY A 88 11.37 3.61 7.04
CA GLY A 88 11.33 4.97 6.53
C GLY A 88 11.46 5.10 5.02
N TYR A 89 11.30 4.00 4.28
CA TYR A 89 11.30 4.01 2.81
C TYR A 89 10.49 2.84 2.27
N LEU A 90 10.02 2.97 1.01
CA LEU A 90 9.32 1.90 0.32
C LEU A 90 10.34 0.89 -0.19
N ASP A 91 10.36 -0.29 0.46
CA ASP A 91 11.29 -1.35 0.14
C ASP A 91 10.69 -2.27 -0.91
N ILE A 92 11.41 -2.49 -1.99
CA ILE A 92 10.98 -3.35 -3.10
C ILE A 92 10.66 -4.77 -2.63
N ARG A 93 11.38 -5.28 -1.65
CA ARG A 93 11.13 -6.62 -1.10
C ARG A 93 9.76 -6.71 -0.44
N ASN A 94 9.41 -5.70 0.36
CA ASN A 94 8.10 -5.61 0.99
C ASN A 94 7.00 -5.47 -0.06
N LEU A 95 7.22 -4.64 -1.08
CA LEU A 95 6.25 -4.42 -2.15
C LEU A 95 6.05 -5.70 -2.98
N ARG A 96 7.10 -6.47 -3.21
CA ARG A 96 6.98 -7.77 -3.86
C ARG A 96 6.15 -8.74 -3.05
N ASN A 97 6.38 -8.80 -1.73
CA ASN A 97 5.60 -9.65 -0.85
C ASN A 97 4.12 -9.27 -0.87
N ILE A 98 3.82 -7.98 -0.87
CA ILE A 98 2.44 -7.49 -1.03
C ILE A 98 1.87 -7.93 -2.38
N ASP A 99 2.63 -7.80 -3.45
CA ASP A 99 2.18 -8.22 -4.79
C ASP A 99 1.86 -9.71 -4.83
N ASP A 100 2.65 -10.55 -4.18
CA ASP A 100 2.41 -11.98 -4.10
C ASP A 100 1.08 -12.29 -3.39
N VAL A 101 0.81 -11.60 -2.28
CA VAL A 101 -0.46 -11.75 -1.54
C VAL A 101 -1.65 -11.29 -2.41
N LEU A 102 -1.50 -10.15 -3.09
CA LEU A 102 -2.55 -9.63 -3.97
C LEU A 102 -2.84 -10.59 -5.14
N THR A 103 -1.79 -11.18 -5.70
CA THR A 103 -1.94 -12.17 -6.77
C THR A 103 -2.71 -13.39 -6.28
N GLN A 104 -2.38 -13.88 -5.09
CA GLN A 104 -3.09 -15.00 -4.48
C GLN A 104 -4.56 -14.66 -4.20
N PHE A 105 -4.83 -13.47 -3.68
CA PHE A 105 -6.20 -13.01 -3.44
C PHE A 105 -7.02 -13.00 -4.72
N GLU A 106 -6.45 -12.51 -5.81
CA GLU A 106 -7.15 -12.47 -7.11
C GLU A 106 -7.44 -13.86 -7.66
N ARG A 107 -6.58 -14.83 -7.39
CA ARG A 107 -6.82 -16.23 -7.79
C ARG A 107 -7.94 -16.86 -6.97
N GLU A 108 -7.98 -16.58 -5.67
CA GLU A 108 -8.95 -17.20 -4.77
C GLU A 108 -10.32 -16.56 -4.84
N TYR A 109 -10.38 -15.26 -5.13
CA TYR A 109 -11.62 -14.51 -5.13
C TYR A 109 -11.92 -13.98 -6.54
N SER A 110 -12.47 -14.88 -7.35
CA SER A 110 -12.92 -14.58 -8.71
C SER A 110 -13.85 -13.37 -8.72
N GLY A 111 -13.59 -12.42 -9.61
CA GLY A 111 -14.37 -11.19 -9.69
C GLY A 111 -13.87 -10.07 -8.75
N ALA A 112 -12.79 -10.32 -8.02
CA ALA A 112 -12.16 -9.26 -7.25
C ALA A 112 -11.66 -8.13 -8.17
N ARG A 113 -11.58 -6.93 -7.61
CA ARG A 113 -11.17 -5.75 -8.35
C ARG A 113 -9.77 -5.92 -8.93
N THR A 114 -9.56 -5.48 -10.17
CA THR A 114 -8.27 -5.55 -10.82
C THR A 114 -7.25 -4.62 -10.18
N ARG A 115 -5.98 -4.97 -10.33
CA ARG A 115 -4.85 -4.22 -9.78
C ARG A 115 -4.27 -3.25 -10.81
N LYS A 116 -5.08 -2.27 -11.22
CA LYS A 116 -4.60 -1.24 -12.13
C LYS A 116 -3.40 -0.52 -11.51
N GLY A 117 -2.34 -0.35 -12.28
CA GLY A 117 -1.14 0.36 -11.84
C GLY A 117 -0.05 -0.50 -11.24
N LYS A 118 -0.32 -1.77 -10.88
CA LYS A 118 0.71 -2.65 -10.29
C LYS A 118 1.83 -3.03 -11.23
N VAL A 119 1.61 -2.91 -12.53
CA VAL A 119 2.62 -3.23 -13.54
C VAL A 119 3.92 -2.44 -13.31
N LEU A 120 3.78 -1.19 -12.90
CA LEU A 120 4.94 -0.33 -12.62
C LEU A 120 5.87 -0.94 -11.58
N ILE A 121 5.31 -1.54 -10.52
CA ILE A 121 6.11 -2.16 -9.47
C ILE A 121 6.85 -3.40 -9.98
N LYS A 122 6.20 -4.21 -10.80
CA LYS A 122 6.84 -5.39 -11.37
C LYS A 122 8.03 -5.02 -12.24
N GLU A 123 7.88 -3.99 -13.06
CA GLU A 123 8.95 -3.48 -13.90
C GLU A 123 10.10 -2.93 -13.07
N GLU A 124 9.78 -2.13 -12.07
CA GLU A 124 10.76 -1.55 -11.15
C GLU A 124 11.55 -2.63 -10.41
N TYR A 125 10.86 -3.63 -9.88
CA TYR A 125 11.48 -4.76 -9.19
C TYR A 125 12.42 -5.54 -10.13
N THR A 126 11.94 -5.86 -11.32
CA THR A 126 12.72 -6.61 -12.31
C THR A 126 14.00 -5.86 -12.67
N ARG A 127 13.90 -4.55 -12.88
CA ARG A 127 15.05 -3.72 -13.23
C ARG A 127 16.09 -3.71 -12.11
N ARG A 128 15.66 -3.59 -10.84
CA ARG A 128 16.57 -3.55 -9.69
C ARG A 128 17.25 -4.88 -9.41
N VAL A 129 16.52 -5.97 -9.58
CA VAL A 129 17.05 -7.32 -9.32
C VAL A 129 18.04 -7.75 -10.38
N LYS A 130 17.88 -7.29 -11.61
CA LYS A 130 18.80 -7.63 -12.71
C LYS A 130 20.12 -6.86 -12.66
N LEU A 131 20.20 -5.86 -11.84
CA LEU A 131 21.43 -5.09 -11.65
C LEU A 131 22.34 -5.79 -10.64
#